data_996c44c5e0b37b14ceb71441a2ed00e7
#
_entry.id   996c44c5e0b37b14ceb71441a2ed00e7
#
_cell.length_a   1.000
_cell.length_b   1.000
_cell.length_c   1.000
_cell.angle_alpha   90.00
_cell.angle_beta   90.00
_cell.angle_gamma   90.00
#
_symmetry.space_group_name_H-M   'P 1'
#
loop_
_entity.id
_entity.type
_entity.pdbx_description
1 polymer ?
#
loop_
_entity_poly.entity_id
_entity_poly.type
_entity_poly.pdbx_seq_one_letter_code
_entity_poly.pdbx_strand_id
1 'polypeptide(L)'
;YGTDNVFNFTANNSGEKEILIECKRIDSSNNVDDFTVIKLDVKDIEEVEITDFKTLTHNMIVGEELIFSVEANYDNKRPLLYKFSKILPNGKIVCVQEFSSKKTVSFKENKSGEYKLLCHVRDMLSNKEYDDRAVLLYKVKPYETIKIKRFETDMSSPQKANVQINLNARVVGGREILYRYIIEG
;
A
#
# COMPACT_ATOMS: atom_id res chain seq x y z
N TYR A 1 16.12 -23.18 -42.33
CA TYR A 1 16.53 -21.78 -42.53
C TYR A 1 15.34 -20.96 -42.99
N GLY A 2 15.24 -19.74 -42.51
CA GLY A 2 14.23 -18.73 -42.86
C GLY A 2 14.86 -17.39 -43.14
N THR A 3 14.06 -16.44 -43.59
CA THR A 3 14.53 -15.07 -43.93
C THR A 3 14.36 -14.10 -42.77
N ASP A 4 13.67 -14.53 -41.69
CA ASP A 4 13.45 -13.69 -40.52
C ASP A 4 14.72 -13.61 -39.68
N ASN A 5 15.09 -12.39 -39.30
CA ASN A 5 16.23 -12.10 -38.43
C ASN A 5 15.85 -11.96 -36.96
N VAL A 6 14.58 -12.20 -36.62
CA VAL A 6 14.05 -12.16 -35.25
C VAL A 6 13.48 -13.55 -34.91
N PHE A 7 13.96 -14.10 -33.80
CA PHE A 7 13.47 -15.36 -33.25
C PHE A 7 12.99 -15.15 -31.81
N ASN A 8 11.73 -15.49 -31.55
CA ASN A 8 11.15 -15.41 -30.23
C ASN A 8 11.02 -16.82 -29.65
N PHE A 9 11.52 -17.03 -28.43
CA PHE A 9 11.31 -18.28 -27.71
C PHE A 9 11.00 -18.03 -26.25
N THR A 10 10.31 -18.97 -25.61
CA THR A 10 10.03 -18.96 -24.17
C THR A 10 10.74 -20.13 -23.52
N ALA A 11 11.61 -19.82 -22.55
CA ALA A 11 12.26 -20.85 -21.75
C ALA A 11 11.27 -21.37 -20.70
N ASN A 12 10.90 -22.66 -20.79
CA ASN A 12 9.95 -23.28 -19.86
C ASN A 12 10.61 -23.78 -18.55
N ASN A 13 11.94 -23.91 -18.54
CA ASN A 13 12.68 -24.39 -17.37
C ASN A 13 13.89 -23.48 -17.13
N SER A 14 14.24 -23.30 -15.86
CA SER A 14 15.48 -22.62 -15.44
C SER A 14 16.74 -23.37 -15.87
N GLY A 15 17.87 -22.74 -15.72
CA GLY A 15 19.19 -23.24 -16.04
C GLY A 15 19.85 -22.52 -17.20
N GLU A 16 21.12 -22.85 -17.44
CA GLU A 16 21.86 -22.31 -18.58
C GLU A 16 21.27 -22.82 -19.90
N LYS A 17 21.06 -21.91 -20.83
CA LYS A 17 20.63 -22.17 -22.20
C LYS A 17 21.69 -21.65 -23.17
N GLU A 18 22.08 -22.47 -24.10
CA GLU A 18 22.91 -22.06 -25.23
C GLU A 18 22.01 -21.97 -26.46
N ILE A 19 22.02 -20.84 -27.10
CA ILE A 19 21.28 -20.61 -28.35
C ILE A 19 22.31 -20.41 -29.45
N LEU A 20 22.34 -21.35 -30.38
CA LEU A 20 23.15 -21.31 -31.59
C LEU A 20 22.34 -20.64 -32.68
N ILE A 21 22.92 -19.67 -33.36
CA ILE A 21 22.44 -19.15 -34.63
C ILE A 21 23.42 -19.50 -35.73
N GLU A 22 22.92 -20.04 -36.81
CA GLU A 22 23.64 -20.35 -38.02
C GLU A 22 23.05 -19.55 -39.17
N CYS A 23 23.92 -19.01 -40.02
CA CYS A 23 23.46 -18.33 -41.23
C CYS A 23 24.20 -18.86 -42.45
N LYS A 24 23.53 -18.79 -43.60
CA LYS A 24 24.13 -19.08 -44.91
C LYS A 24 23.48 -18.24 -45.99
N ARG A 25 24.21 -18.00 -47.04
CA ARG A 25 23.65 -17.41 -48.25
C ARG A 25 22.79 -18.43 -48.95
N ILE A 26 21.75 -17.96 -49.63
CA ILE A 26 20.78 -18.82 -50.32
C ILE A 26 21.47 -19.65 -51.47
N ASP A 27 22.53 -19.11 -52.02
CA ASP A 27 23.32 -19.72 -53.13
C ASP A 27 24.60 -20.41 -52.61
N SER A 28 24.79 -20.50 -51.31
CA SER A 28 25.99 -21.15 -50.73
C SER A 28 25.88 -22.66 -50.82
N SER A 29 26.96 -23.32 -51.25
CA SER A 29 27.09 -24.76 -51.20
C SER A 29 27.50 -25.30 -49.83
N ASN A 30 27.85 -24.43 -48.90
CA ASN A 30 28.19 -24.79 -47.53
C ASN A 30 26.91 -25.15 -46.77
N ASN A 31 27.03 -26.00 -45.74
CA ASN A 31 25.93 -26.25 -44.80
C ASN A 31 25.65 -25.03 -43.94
N VAL A 32 26.71 -24.30 -43.54
CA VAL A 32 26.68 -23.09 -42.74
C VAL A 32 27.78 -22.17 -43.26
N ASP A 33 27.51 -20.88 -43.43
CA ASP A 33 28.53 -19.90 -43.81
C ASP A 33 29.14 -19.22 -42.58
N ASP A 34 28.31 -18.99 -41.52
CA ASP A 34 28.77 -18.46 -40.24
C ASP A 34 27.83 -18.84 -39.11
N PHE A 35 28.30 -18.88 -37.87
CA PHE A 35 27.52 -19.16 -36.69
C PHE A 35 28.03 -18.43 -35.47
N THR A 36 27.16 -18.24 -34.51
CA THR A 36 27.52 -17.76 -33.17
C THR A 36 26.61 -18.36 -32.09
N VAL A 37 27.08 -18.32 -30.85
CA VAL A 37 26.34 -18.85 -29.69
C VAL A 37 26.18 -17.76 -28.66
N ILE A 38 24.98 -17.64 -28.11
CA ILE A 38 24.72 -16.86 -26.91
C ILE A 38 24.39 -17.78 -25.77
N LYS A 39 24.81 -17.43 -24.56
CA LYS A 39 24.49 -18.12 -23.32
C LYS A 39 23.51 -17.27 -22.53
N LEU A 40 22.43 -17.89 -22.09
CA LEU A 40 21.41 -17.26 -21.22
C LEU A 40 21.28 -18.09 -19.95
N ASP A 41 21.40 -17.41 -18.81
CA ASP A 41 21.08 -18.00 -17.51
C ASP A 41 19.61 -17.71 -17.18
N VAL A 42 18.76 -18.72 -17.32
CA VAL A 42 17.33 -18.65 -16.98
C VAL A 42 17.18 -19.13 -15.55
N LYS A 43 16.75 -18.23 -14.68
CA LYS A 43 16.49 -18.53 -13.26
C LYS A 43 15.05 -18.88 -13.01
N ASP A 44 14.82 -19.76 -12.03
CA ASP A 44 13.49 -19.97 -11.48
C ASP A 44 13.00 -18.68 -10.82
N ILE A 45 11.68 -18.48 -10.85
CA ILE A 45 11.03 -17.44 -10.07
C ILE A 45 11.11 -17.89 -8.62
N GLU A 46 11.84 -17.16 -7.77
CA GLU A 46 11.78 -17.36 -6.33
C GLU A 46 10.33 -17.15 -5.86
N GLU A 47 9.90 -17.98 -4.90
CA GLU A 47 8.58 -17.81 -4.31
C GLU A 47 8.53 -16.43 -3.61
N VAL A 48 7.51 -15.66 -3.95
CA VAL A 48 7.22 -14.40 -3.29
C VAL A 48 6.49 -14.71 -1.98
N GLU A 49 7.02 -14.21 -0.87
CA GLU A 49 6.44 -14.38 0.47
C GLU A 49 6.32 -13.04 1.17
N ILE A 50 5.13 -12.71 1.67
CA ILE A 50 4.92 -11.54 2.54
C ILE A 50 5.51 -11.85 3.92
N THR A 51 6.56 -11.13 4.28
CA THR A 51 7.28 -11.33 5.56
C THR A 51 6.78 -10.43 6.68
N ASP A 52 6.20 -9.27 6.34
CA ASP A 52 5.63 -8.34 7.33
C ASP A 52 4.47 -7.55 6.73
N PHE A 53 3.40 -7.39 7.50
CA PHE A 53 2.27 -6.55 7.15
C PHE A 53 1.78 -5.82 8.40
N LYS A 54 2.02 -4.53 8.46
CA LYS A 54 1.79 -3.71 9.66
C LYS A 54 1.17 -2.36 9.38
N THR A 55 0.63 -1.76 10.45
CA THR A 55 0.26 -0.34 10.45
C THR A 55 1.45 0.51 10.90
N LEU A 56 1.61 1.66 10.25
CA LEU A 56 2.54 2.71 10.66
C LEU A 56 1.87 3.79 11.53
N THR A 57 0.53 3.76 11.61
CA THR A 57 -0.26 4.69 12.42
C THR A 57 -0.45 4.16 13.84
N HIS A 58 0.13 4.83 14.85
CA HIS A 58 0.03 4.41 16.26
C HIS A 58 -1.37 4.59 16.86
N ASN A 59 -2.04 5.71 16.56
CA ASN A 59 -3.39 6.00 17.02
C ASN A 59 -4.37 6.03 15.87
N MET A 60 -5.07 4.94 15.66
CA MET A 60 -6.08 4.85 14.62
C MET A 60 -7.41 5.40 15.14
N ILE A 61 -7.72 6.63 14.74
CA ILE A 61 -8.93 7.36 15.12
C ILE A 61 -9.74 7.66 13.85
N VAL A 62 -11.06 7.70 14.00
CA VAL A 62 -12.00 8.04 12.91
C VAL A 62 -11.58 9.33 12.21
N GLY A 63 -11.52 9.31 10.87
CA GLY A 63 -11.19 10.46 10.03
C GLY A 63 -9.71 10.83 9.99
N GLU A 64 -8.84 10.20 10.78
CA GLU A 64 -7.40 10.35 10.67
C GLU A 64 -6.85 9.49 9.52
N GLU A 65 -5.69 9.88 9.01
CA GLU A 65 -5.00 9.11 7.99
C GLU A 65 -4.39 7.84 8.59
N LEU A 66 -4.74 6.69 8.05
CA LEU A 66 -4.21 5.39 8.42
C LEU A 66 -3.21 4.95 7.36
N ILE A 67 -2.01 4.60 7.78
CA ILE A 67 -0.91 4.21 6.89
C ILE A 67 -0.52 2.77 7.22
N PHE A 68 -0.44 1.94 6.18
CA PHE A 68 -0.06 0.53 6.27
C PHE A 68 1.13 0.25 5.36
N SER A 69 1.95 -0.72 5.73
CA SER A 69 3.13 -1.13 4.98
C SER A 69 3.24 -2.64 4.92
N VAL A 70 3.72 -3.14 3.79
CA VAL A 70 4.01 -4.55 3.53
C VAL A 70 5.48 -4.71 3.17
N GLU A 71 6.11 -5.74 3.69
CA GLU A 71 7.42 -6.22 3.24
C GLU A 71 7.25 -7.65 2.69
N ALA A 72 7.96 -7.95 1.62
CA ALA A 72 7.97 -9.27 1.02
C ALA A 72 9.38 -9.65 0.58
N ASN A 73 9.71 -10.95 0.67
CA ASN A 73 10.90 -11.52 0.09
C ASN A 73 10.77 -11.55 -1.43
N TYR A 74 11.83 -11.17 -2.12
CA TYR A 74 11.91 -11.29 -3.58
C TYR A 74 13.36 -11.20 -4.06
N ASP A 75 13.63 -11.72 -5.25
CA ASP A 75 14.87 -11.43 -5.96
C ASP A 75 14.89 -9.94 -6.35
N ASN A 76 15.88 -9.18 -5.85
CA ASN A 76 16.06 -7.74 -6.08
C ASN A 76 16.10 -7.32 -7.57
N LYS A 77 16.15 -8.28 -8.49
CA LYS A 77 16.15 -8.02 -9.93
C LYS A 77 14.76 -7.93 -10.54
N ARG A 78 13.70 -8.26 -9.78
CA ARG A 78 12.32 -8.27 -10.28
C ARG A 78 11.43 -7.42 -9.39
N PRO A 79 10.74 -6.41 -9.95
CA PRO A 79 9.84 -5.58 -9.16
C PRO A 79 8.60 -6.36 -8.74
N LEU A 80 8.21 -6.22 -7.47
CA LEU A 80 6.94 -6.71 -6.95
C LEU A 80 5.85 -5.65 -7.14
N LEU A 81 4.64 -6.14 -7.36
CA LEU A 81 3.42 -5.33 -7.41
C LEU A 81 2.52 -5.68 -6.22
N TYR A 82 2.01 -4.65 -5.57
CA TYR A 82 1.15 -4.74 -4.39
C TYR A 82 -0.24 -4.18 -4.69
N LYS A 83 -1.27 -4.92 -4.30
CA LYS A 83 -2.67 -4.51 -4.37
C LYS A 83 -3.26 -4.55 -2.97
N PHE A 84 -3.94 -3.48 -2.55
CA PHE A 84 -4.59 -3.41 -1.26
C PHE A 84 -6.11 -3.32 -1.41
N SER A 85 -6.82 -4.09 -0.60
CA SER A 85 -8.28 -4.14 -0.60
C SER A 85 -8.82 -4.24 0.82
N LYS A 86 -9.94 -3.57 1.10
CA LYS A 86 -10.67 -3.73 2.35
C LYS A 86 -11.65 -4.88 2.25
N ILE A 87 -11.73 -5.69 3.29
CA ILE A 87 -12.79 -6.69 3.44
C ILE A 87 -13.85 -6.10 4.36
N LEU A 88 -15.01 -5.81 3.81
CA LEU A 88 -16.14 -5.27 4.56
C LEU A 88 -16.81 -6.35 5.45
N PRO A 89 -17.58 -5.97 6.49
CA PRO A 89 -18.24 -6.93 7.38
C PRO A 89 -19.17 -7.93 6.67
N ASN A 90 -19.72 -7.56 5.52
CA ASN A 90 -20.55 -8.44 4.68
C ASN A 90 -19.73 -9.34 3.75
N GLY A 91 -18.40 -9.38 3.89
CA GLY A 91 -17.48 -10.16 3.04
C GLY A 91 -17.16 -9.53 1.70
N LYS A 92 -17.76 -8.39 1.33
CA LYS A 92 -17.43 -7.70 0.07
C LYS A 92 -16.01 -7.13 0.14
N ILE A 93 -15.24 -7.35 -0.93
CA ILE A 93 -13.90 -6.82 -1.12
C ILE A 93 -13.99 -5.51 -1.91
N VAL A 94 -13.37 -4.46 -1.39
CA VAL A 94 -13.29 -3.13 -2.03
C VAL A 94 -11.83 -2.77 -2.23
N CYS A 95 -11.43 -2.59 -3.48
CA CYS A 95 -10.07 -2.17 -3.82
C CYS A 95 -9.78 -0.75 -3.30
N VAL A 96 -8.63 -0.60 -2.65
CA VAL A 96 -8.10 0.69 -2.16
C VAL A 96 -6.96 1.15 -3.06
N GLN A 97 -6.11 0.22 -3.48
CA GLN A 97 -5.01 0.45 -4.39
C GLN A 97 -4.88 -0.74 -5.33
N GLU A 98 -4.92 -0.50 -6.63
CA GLU A 98 -4.61 -1.51 -7.64
C GLU A 98 -3.12 -1.83 -7.67
N PHE A 99 -2.76 -2.92 -8.36
CA PHE A 99 -1.38 -3.38 -8.43
C PHE A 99 -0.42 -2.27 -8.85
N SER A 100 0.52 -1.98 -7.99
CA SER A 100 1.58 -0.99 -8.18
C SER A 100 2.83 -1.37 -7.40
N SER A 101 3.95 -0.76 -7.69
CA SER A 101 5.20 -0.95 -6.93
C SER A 101 5.18 -0.34 -5.52
N LYS A 102 4.10 0.39 -5.16
CA LYS A 102 3.98 1.01 -3.84
C LYS A 102 3.62 -0.03 -2.79
N LYS A 103 4.53 -0.31 -1.89
CA LYS A 103 4.36 -1.22 -0.75
C LYS A 103 3.65 -0.59 0.46
N THR A 104 3.23 0.66 0.34
CA THR A 104 2.48 1.39 1.36
C THR A 104 1.17 1.87 0.79
N VAL A 105 0.13 1.90 1.64
CA VAL A 105 -1.18 2.45 1.32
C VAL A 105 -1.66 3.35 2.44
N SER A 106 -2.33 4.45 2.12
CA SER A 106 -2.98 5.32 3.10
C SER A 106 -4.43 5.61 2.73
N PHE A 107 -5.29 5.67 3.74
CA PHE A 107 -6.70 6.03 3.61
C PHE A 107 -7.30 6.41 4.97
N LYS A 108 -8.56 6.86 4.98
CA LYS A 108 -9.29 7.21 6.20
C LYS A 108 -10.48 6.29 6.39
N GLU A 109 -10.83 6.01 7.66
CA GLU A 109 -12.08 5.37 8.03
C GLU A 109 -13.03 6.39 8.65
N ASN A 110 -14.29 6.38 8.18
CA ASN A 110 -15.32 7.32 8.63
C ASN A 110 -16.13 6.82 9.85
N LYS A 111 -15.89 5.59 10.27
CA LYS A 111 -16.58 4.97 11.43
C LYS A 111 -15.56 4.23 12.28
N SER A 112 -15.81 4.19 13.58
CA SER A 112 -15.05 3.34 14.49
C SER A 112 -15.46 1.88 14.32
N GLY A 113 -14.55 0.96 14.57
CA GLY A 113 -14.83 -0.47 14.43
C GLY A 113 -13.58 -1.30 14.17
N GLU A 114 -13.80 -2.56 13.89
CA GLU A 114 -12.77 -3.52 13.51
C GLU A 114 -12.85 -3.77 12.00
N TYR A 115 -11.70 -3.77 11.37
CA TYR A 115 -11.55 -3.82 9.92
C TYR A 115 -10.51 -4.84 9.51
N LYS A 116 -10.56 -5.24 8.24
CA LYS A 116 -9.59 -6.14 7.62
C LYS A 116 -9.04 -5.49 6.36
N LEU A 117 -7.73 -5.43 6.28
CA LEU A 117 -7.01 -5.02 5.06
C LEU A 117 -6.33 -6.24 4.47
N LEU A 118 -6.61 -6.52 3.22
CA LEU A 118 -6.02 -7.59 2.43
C LEU A 118 -4.93 -6.98 1.53
N CYS A 119 -3.76 -7.57 1.53
CA CYS A 119 -2.71 -7.31 0.56
C CYS A 119 -2.52 -8.54 -0.33
N HIS A 120 -2.50 -8.33 -1.62
CA HIS A 120 -1.99 -9.26 -2.62
C HIS A 120 -0.65 -8.76 -3.14
N VAL A 121 0.31 -9.64 -3.23
CA VAL A 121 1.61 -9.38 -3.86
C VAL A 121 1.82 -10.32 -5.02
N ARG A 122 2.44 -9.82 -6.08
CA ARG A 122 2.88 -10.65 -7.19
C ARG A 122 4.15 -10.10 -7.84
N ASP A 123 4.96 -10.99 -8.39
CA ASP A 123 6.03 -10.63 -9.31
C ASP A 123 5.42 -9.97 -10.57
N MET A 124 6.05 -8.93 -11.10
CA MET A 124 5.57 -8.21 -12.28
C MET A 124 5.41 -9.12 -13.51
N LEU A 125 6.20 -10.19 -13.59
CA LEU A 125 6.17 -11.16 -14.69
C LEU A 125 5.29 -12.39 -14.38
N SER A 126 4.71 -12.48 -13.18
CA SER A 126 3.83 -13.60 -12.81
C SER A 126 2.53 -13.55 -13.61
N ASN A 127 2.10 -14.70 -14.12
CA ASN A 127 0.81 -14.88 -14.78
C ASN A 127 -0.31 -15.24 -13.78
N LYS A 128 0.01 -15.36 -12.48
CA LYS A 128 -0.97 -15.62 -11.43
C LYS A 128 -1.76 -14.37 -11.09
N GLU A 129 -2.93 -14.52 -10.51
CA GLU A 129 -3.69 -13.40 -9.94
C GLU A 129 -2.89 -12.71 -8.83
N TYR A 130 -2.21 -13.50 -7.98
CA TYR A 130 -1.23 -13.09 -6.98
C TYR A 130 -0.29 -14.27 -6.68
N ASP A 131 0.91 -13.98 -6.20
CA ASP A 131 1.87 -15.00 -5.76
C ASP A 131 1.71 -15.30 -4.27
N ASP A 132 1.45 -14.26 -3.45
CA ASP A 132 1.15 -14.40 -2.03
C ASP A 132 0.13 -13.34 -1.56
N ARG A 133 -0.47 -13.58 -0.40
CA ARG A 133 -1.45 -12.69 0.22
C ARG A 133 -1.40 -12.71 1.73
N ALA A 134 -1.67 -11.57 2.36
CA ALA A 134 -1.82 -11.45 3.80
C ALA A 134 -3.03 -10.59 4.18
N VAL A 135 -3.58 -10.84 5.36
CA VAL A 135 -4.68 -10.05 5.93
C VAL A 135 -4.24 -9.44 7.25
N LEU A 136 -4.37 -8.13 7.38
CA LEU A 136 -4.14 -7.39 8.61
C LEU A 136 -5.47 -6.99 9.25
N LEU A 137 -5.63 -7.32 10.53
CA LEU A 137 -6.74 -6.85 11.35
C LEU A 137 -6.33 -5.53 12.01
N TYR A 138 -7.19 -4.51 11.94
CA TYR A 138 -6.96 -3.24 12.61
C TYR A 138 -8.24 -2.69 13.23
N LYS A 139 -8.08 -1.84 14.27
CA LYS A 139 -9.19 -1.28 15.02
C LYS A 139 -9.10 0.24 15.02
N VAL A 140 -10.18 0.88 14.57
CA VAL A 140 -10.32 2.34 14.56
C VAL A 140 -11.17 2.76 15.75
N LYS A 141 -10.63 3.65 16.58
CA LYS A 141 -11.29 4.19 17.76
C LYS A 141 -12.15 5.39 17.40
N PRO A 142 -13.27 5.62 18.13
CA PRO A 142 -14.00 6.88 18.01
C PRO A 142 -13.15 8.01 18.60
N TYR A 143 -13.54 9.26 18.32
CA TYR A 143 -13.03 10.41 19.06
C TYR A 143 -13.37 10.28 20.54
N GLU A 144 -12.49 10.77 21.40
CA GLU A 144 -12.83 10.94 22.80
C GLU A 144 -14.02 11.90 22.93
N THR A 145 -14.91 11.62 23.88
CA THR A 145 -16.03 12.49 24.20
C THR A 145 -15.53 13.87 24.64
N ILE A 146 -16.13 14.91 24.05
CA ILE A 146 -15.81 16.31 24.44
C ILE A 146 -16.16 16.51 25.91
N LYS A 147 -15.19 17.05 26.67
CA LYS A 147 -15.35 17.43 28.07
C LYS A 147 -14.74 18.79 28.34
N ILE A 148 -15.51 19.68 28.94
CA ILE A 148 -14.98 20.94 29.47
C ILE A 148 -14.21 20.61 30.75
N LYS A 149 -12.90 20.80 30.73
CA LYS A 149 -12.02 20.56 31.90
C LYS A 149 -11.94 21.78 32.81
N ARG A 150 -12.01 22.96 32.24
CA ARG A 150 -11.89 24.21 32.95
C ARG A 150 -12.67 25.30 32.21
N PHE A 151 -13.36 26.13 32.95
CA PHE A 151 -14.01 27.33 32.48
C PHE A 151 -13.81 28.39 33.57
N GLU A 152 -13.18 29.48 33.24
CA GLU A 152 -12.74 30.48 34.22
C GLU A 152 -12.74 31.89 33.62
N THR A 153 -12.69 32.88 34.47
CA THR A 153 -12.54 34.26 34.11
C THR A 153 -11.17 34.77 34.58
N ASP A 154 -10.66 35.79 33.93
CA ASP A 154 -9.43 36.50 34.33
C ASP A 154 -9.64 37.40 35.55
N MET A 155 -10.87 37.64 35.98
CA MET A 155 -11.23 38.53 37.07
C MET A 155 -12.13 37.85 38.10
N SER A 156 -11.94 38.15 39.37
CA SER A 156 -12.81 37.72 40.47
C SER A 156 -14.07 38.60 40.56
N SER A 157 -15.17 38.03 41.04
CA SER A 157 -16.41 38.77 41.32
C SER A 157 -16.34 39.43 42.73
N PRO A 158 -16.96 40.60 42.95
CA PRO A 158 -17.74 41.43 42.01
C PRO A 158 -16.89 42.33 41.12
N GLN A 159 -17.41 42.70 39.92
CA GLN A 159 -16.77 43.65 39.01
C GLN A 159 -17.65 44.87 38.77
N LYS A 160 -17.02 45.99 38.34
CA LYS A 160 -17.73 47.21 37.95
C LYS A 160 -18.32 47.04 36.53
N ALA A 161 -19.41 47.76 36.28
CA ALA A 161 -19.95 47.84 34.91
C ALA A 161 -18.91 48.43 33.92
N ASN A 162 -19.00 48.06 32.67
CA ASN A 162 -18.13 48.50 31.56
C ASN A 162 -16.66 48.01 31.66
N VAL A 163 -16.36 47.01 32.49
CA VAL A 163 -15.04 46.36 32.51
C VAL A 163 -15.09 45.16 31.59
N GLN A 164 -14.08 45.00 30.74
CA GLN A 164 -13.93 43.80 29.89
C GLN A 164 -13.51 42.60 30.76
N ILE A 165 -14.23 41.50 30.62
CA ILE A 165 -13.97 40.24 31.31
C ILE A 165 -13.62 39.20 30.25
N ASN A 166 -12.48 38.54 30.39
CA ASN A 166 -12.09 37.49 29.49
C ASN A 166 -12.48 36.13 30.08
N LEU A 167 -13.16 35.34 29.27
CA LEU A 167 -13.59 33.97 29.59
C LEU A 167 -12.72 32.98 28.86
N ASN A 168 -12.16 31.98 29.56
CA ASN A 168 -11.32 30.94 29.01
C ASN A 168 -11.91 29.56 29.30
N ALA A 169 -12.14 28.80 28.24
CA ALA A 169 -12.59 27.42 28.31
C ALA A 169 -11.52 26.44 27.81
N ARG A 170 -11.12 25.52 28.67
CA ARG A 170 -10.24 24.40 28.30
C ARG A 170 -11.06 23.14 28.08
N VAL A 171 -11.05 22.65 26.85
CA VAL A 171 -11.80 21.47 26.43
C VAL A 171 -10.82 20.35 26.04
N VAL A 172 -11.18 19.10 26.27
CA VAL A 172 -10.46 17.91 25.82
C VAL A 172 -11.42 16.98 25.07
N GLY A 173 -10.86 16.14 24.20
CA GLY A 173 -11.65 15.29 23.30
C GLY A 173 -12.13 16.05 22.06
N GLY A 174 -12.81 15.32 21.16
CA GLY A 174 -13.25 15.85 19.86
C GLY A 174 -12.12 16.13 18.89
N ARG A 175 -12.47 16.61 17.69
CA ARG A 175 -11.50 16.98 16.64
C ARG A 175 -11.53 18.49 16.36
N GLU A 176 -12.67 18.97 15.94
CA GLU A 176 -12.92 20.39 15.65
C GLU A 176 -14.00 20.89 16.61
N ILE A 177 -13.63 21.75 17.55
CA ILE A 177 -14.48 22.13 18.65
C ILE A 177 -15.03 23.51 18.38
N LEU A 178 -16.37 23.64 18.36
CA LEU A 178 -17.06 24.90 18.29
C LEU A 178 -17.51 25.31 19.69
N TYR A 179 -17.34 26.58 20.02
CA TYR A 179 -17.72 27.16 21.30
C TYR A 179 -18.91 28.09 21.13
N ARG A 180 -19.85 28.02 22.05
CA ARG A 180 -20.96 28.95 22.18
C ARG A 180 -21.01 29.45 23.60
N TYR A 181 -20.98 30.74 23.81
CA TYR A 181 -21.15 31.40 25.09
C TYR A 181 -22.53 32.05 25.13
N ILE A 182 -23.25 31.90 26.25
CA ILE A 182 -24.58 32.47 26.49
C ILE A 182 -24.46 33.23 27.78
N ILE A 183 -24.90 34.49 27.79
CA ILE A 183 -24.96 35.36 28.95
C ILE A 183 -26.45 35.55 29.25
N GLU A 184 -26.86 35.14 30.47
CA GLU A 184 -28.21 35.33 30.99
C GLU A 184 -28.13 36.32 32.15
N GLY A 185 -29.01 37.31 32.17
CA GLY A 185 -29.08 38.32 33.22
C GLY A 185 -30.40 39.00 33.38
#